data_448b3cac6a43ded583fd86d2f1bc2115
#
_entry.id   448b3cac6a43ded583fd86d2f1bc2115
#
_cell.length_a   1.000
_cell.length_b   1.000
_cell.length_c   1.000
_cell.angle_alpha   90.00
_cell.angle_beta   90.00
_cell.angle_gamma   90.00
#
_symmetry.space_group_name_H-M   'P 1'
#
loop_
_entity.id
_entity.type
_entity.pdbx_description
1 polymer ?
#
loop_
_entity_poly.entity_id
_entity_poly.type
_entity_poly.pdbx_seq_one_letter_code
_entity_poly.pdbx_strand_id
1 'polypeptide(L)'
;MKVSILDDYHDTLRTLDAFRKLAGHDVTVWNDHVQDTDPLAQRLKDAEALVLIRERTKIRAPLLERLPRLKLISQRSVFPHIDVDACTQQGVVLCSNQTFSRPSYATAELTWGLIIAAMRDIPMQMESLKAGKWQAGVGSTLRGKTLGIFGYGKIGAVVAGYGKAFGMKVLVWSRDASQAKARADGHAVAGSREAFFDESDVVSLHLRLIDATRGIVTRADLARMKPTALVVNTSRATLIEPGALVAALRAGRNLPPQ
;
A
#
# COMPACT_ATOMS: atom_id res chain seq x y z
N MET A 1 -16.16 -18.04 -22.33
CA MET A 1 -15.96 -18.34 -20.92
C MET A 1 -16.78 -17.38 -20.08
N LYS A 2 -17.29 -17.85 -18.93
CA LYS A 2 -17.87 -16.98 -17.92
C LYS A 2 -16.77 -16.44 -17.00
N VAL A 3 -16.54 -15.15 -17.06
CA VAL A 3 -15.47 -14.46 -16.32
C VAL A 3 -16.09 -13.60 -15.22
N SER A 4 -15.68 -13.79 -13.97
CA SER A 4 -16.08 -12.94 -12.85
C SER A 4 -14.90 -12.09 -12.37
N ILE A 5 -15.08 -10.78 -12.37
CA ILE A 5 -14.12 -9.81 -11.87
C ILE A 5 -14.61 -9.34 -10.52
N LEU A 6 -13.81 -9.52 -9.45
CA LEU A 6 -14.22 -9.22 -8.08
C LEU A 6 -13.66 -7.88 -7.60
N ASP A 7 -14.43 -7.22 -6.73
CA ASP A 7 -13.97 -6.06 -5.94
C ASP A 7 -13.57 -4.82 -6.76
N ASP A 8 -14.16 -4.60 -7.93
CA ASP A 8 -13.92 -3.36 -8.70
C ASP A 8 -14.81 -2.22 -8.18
N TYR A 9 -14.54 -1.75 -6.96
CA TYR A 9 -15.37 -0.76 -6.25
C TYR A 9 -15.67 0.53 -7.00
N HIS A 10 -14.89 0.85 -8.02
CA HIS A 10 -15.03 2.08 -8.81
C HIS A 10 -15.41 1.82 -10.26
N ASP A 11 -15.70 0.56 -10.63
CA ASP A 11 -15.98 0.11 -12.00
C ASP A 11 -14.95 0.58 -13.03
N THR A 12 -13.67 0.61 -12.59
CA THR A 12 -12.58 1.17 -13.40
C THR A 12 -12.04 0.19 -14.43
N LEU A 13 -12.20 -1.11 -14.24
CA LEU A 13 -11.63 -2.09 -15.17
C LEU A 13 -12.28 -2.02 -16.55
N ARG A 14 -13.56 -1.65 -16.63
CA ARG A 14 -14.28 -1.48 -17.90
C ARG A 14 -13.70 -0.36 -18.77
N THR A 15 -13.03 0.63 -18.16
CA THR A 15 -12.42 1.76 -18.86
C THR A 15 -11.05 1.45 -19.45
N LEU A 16 -10.45 0.31 -19.09
CA LEU A 16 -9.12 -0.08 -19.56
C LEU A 16 -9.19 -0.66 -20.98
N ASP A 17 -8.25 -0.28 -21.83
CA ASP A 17 -8.14 -0.87 -23.20
C ASP A 17 -7.99 -2.40 -23.15
N ALA A 18 -7.34 -2.94 -22.11
CA ALA A 18 -7.22 -4.37 -21.93
C ALA A 18 -8.57 -5.07 -21.72
N PHE A 19 -9.61 -4.37 -21.21
CA PHE A 19 -10.94 -4.94 -21.02
C PHE A 19 -11.59 -5.34 -22.36
N ARG A 20 -11.29 -4.62 -23.44
CA ARG A 20 -11.76 -4.94 -24.80
C ARG A 20 -11.35 -6.31 -25.28
N LYS A 21 -10.24 -6.87 -24.73
CA LYS A 21 -9.76 -8.22 -25.05
C LYS A 21 -10.69 -9.32 -24.50
N LEU A 22 -11.60 -8.97 -23.62
CA LEU A 22 -12.62 -9.88 -23.09
C LEU A 22 -13.88 -9.92 -23.98
N ALA A 23 -13.89 -9.21 -25.12
CA ALA A 23 -14.97 -9.31 -26.09
C ALA A 23 -15.14 -10.77 -26.54
N GLY A 24 -16.41 -11.24 -26.56
CA GLY A 24 -16.73 -12.66 -26.82
C GLY A 24 -16.74 -13.55 -25.57
N HIS A 25 -16.47 -13.01 -24.37
CA HIS A 25 -16.67 -13.67 -23.10
C HIS A 25 -17.89 -13.10 -22.37
N ASP A 26 -18.54 -13.91 -21.52
CA ASP A 26 -19.60 -13.47 -20.62
C ASP A 26 -18.94 -12.93 -19.34
N VAL A 27 -18.88 -11.60 -19.20
CA VAL A 27 -18.10 -10.93 -18.14
C VAL A 27 -19.02 -10.26 -17.13
N THR A 28 -18.95 -10.69 -15.89
CA THR A 28 -19.60 -10.05 -14.75
C THR A 28 -18.56 -9.31 -13.91
N VAL A 29 -18.78 -8.02 -13.67
CA VAL A 29 -17.95 -7.20 -12.77
C VAL A 29 -18.74 -6.92 -11.50
N TRP A 30 -18.15 -7.26 -10.36
CA TRP A 30 -18.72 -7.06 -9.03
C TRP A 30 -18.06 -5.82 -8.40
N ASN A 31 -18.87 -4.82 -8.11
CA ASN A 31 -18.42 -3.54 -7.55
C ASN A 31 -18.52 -3.49 -6.02
N ASP A 32 -19.01 -4.57 -5.41
CA ASP A 32 -19.12 -4.80 -3.98
C ASP A 32 -18.14 -5.87 -3.50
N HIS A 33 -18.08 -6.09 -2.18
CA HIS A 33 -17.26 -7.13 -1.56
C HIS A 33 -18.11 -8.18 -0.86
N VAL A 34 -17.84 -9.45 -1.15
CA VAL A 34 -18.42 -10.60 -0.44
C VAL A 34 -17.29 -11.55 -0.09
N GLN A 35 -17.13 -11.87 1.20
CA GLN A 35 -16.08 -12.77 1.68
C GLN A 35 -16.64 -14.09 2.23
N ASP A 36 -17.85 -14.10 2.75
CA ASP A 36 -18.48 -15.31 3.30
C ASP A 36 -18.60 -16.38 2.24
N THR A 37 -18.17 -17.61 2.57
CA THR A 37 -17.99 -18.68 1.61
C THR A 37 -19.29 -19.05 0.88
N ASP A 38 -20.44 -19.12 1.59
CA ASP A 38 -21.71 -19.53 0.99
C ASP A 38 -22.24 -18.53 -0.06
N PRO A 39 -22.41 -17.25 0.25
CA PRO A 39 -22.84 -16.28 -0.74
C PRO A 39 -21.82 -16.08 -1.86
N LEU A 40 -20.52 -16.18 -1.56
CA LEU A 40 -19.47 -16.05 -2.58
C LEU A 40 -19.48 -17.24 -3.54
N ALA A 41 -19.62 -18.47 -3.04
CA ALA A 41 -19.74 -19.68 -3.86
C ALA A 41 -20.98 -19.62 -4.75
N GLN A 42 -22.14 -19.19 -4.22
CA GLN A 42 -23.36 -19.00 -5.01
C GLN A 42 -23.16 -17.95 -6.11
N ARG A 43 -22.48 -16.82 -5.79
CA ARG A 43 -22.14 -15.77 -6.76
C ARG A 43 -21.27 -16.28 -7.91
N LEU A 44 -20.35 -17.18 -7.62
CA LEU A 44 -19.30 -17.65 -8.53
C LEU A 44 -19.56 -19.04 -9.12
N LYS A 45 -20.70 -19.68 -8.82
CA LYS A 45 -21.01 -21.08 -9.18
C LYS A 45 -20.78 -21.43 -10.65
N ASP A 46 -20.98 -20.47 -11.54
CA ASP A 46 -20.86 -20.64 -12.98
C ASP A 46 -19.56 -20.09 -13.55
N ALA A 47 -18.73 -19.47 -12.73
CA ALA A 47 -17.49 -18.83 -13.18
C ALA A 47 -16.49 -19.87 -13.67
N GLU A 48 -15.93 -19.66 -14.85
CA GLU A 48 -14.83 -20.42 -15.41
C GLU A 48 -13.47 -19.73 -15.20
N ALA A 49 -13.50 -18.40 -15.03
CA ALA A 49 -12.31 -17.60 -14.72
C ALA A 49 -12.63 -16.51 -13.68
N LEU A 50 -11.72 -16.29 -12.76
CA LEU A 50 -11.73 -15.19 -11.81
C LEU A 50 -10.64 -14.18 -12.14
N VAL A 51 -10.97 -12.90 -12.06
CA VAL A 51 -9.99 -11.80 -12.08
C VAL A 51 -10.05 -11.12 -10.72
N LEU A 52 -8.93 -11.12 -10.00
CA LEU A 52 -8.85 -10.60 -8.65
C LEU A 52 -8.09 -9.26 -8.62
N ILE A 53 -8.61 -8.34 -7.81
CA ILE A 53 -8.03 -7.01 -7.62
C ILE A 53 -7.39 -6.94 -6.24
N ARG A 54 -6.06 -6.94 -6.20
CA ARG A 54 -5.25 -6.94 -4.96
C ARG A 54 -5.52 -8.21 -4.12
N GLU A 55 -5.31 -8.12 -2.81
CA GLU A 55 -5.56 -9.22 -1.86
C GLU A 55 -6.91 -9.02 -1.14
N ARG A 56 -7.97 -8.60 -1.85
CA ARG A 56 -9.26 -8.24 -1.25
C ARG A 56 -10.07 -9.46 -0.85
N THR A 57 -10.28 -10.40 -1.77
CA THR A 57 -11.05 -11.62 -1.53
C THR A 57 -10.13 -12.81 -1.28
N LYS A 58 -10.30 -13.52 -0.16
CA LYS A 58 -9.56 -14.75 0.15
C LYS A 58 -10.14 -15.92 -0.65
N ILE A 59 -9.30 -16.59 -1.42
CA ILE A 59 -9.65 -17.78 -2.20
C ILE A 59 -8.97 -18.99 -1.53
N ARG A 60 -9.73 -19.71 -0.72
CA ARG A 60 -9.25 -20.86 0.07
C ARG A 60 -9.94 -22.14 -0.35
N ALA A 61 -9.43 -23.28 0.08
CA ALA A 61 -9.93 -24.61 -0.27
C ALA A 61 -11.47 -24.72 -0.14
N PRO A 62 -12.14 -24.31 0.97
CA PRO A 62 -13.59 -24.44 1.09
C PRO A 62 -14.41 -23.70 0.03
N LEU A 63 -13.87 -22.61 -0.53
CA LEU A 63 -14.49 -21.91 -1.65
C LEU A 63 -14.21 -22.65 -2.97
N LEU A 64 -12.94 -23.03 -3.20
CA LEU A 64 -12.51 -23.68 -4.45
C LEU A 64 -13.26 -25.00 -4.67
N GLU A 65 -13.49 -25.81 -3.64
CA GLU A 65 -14.26 -27.06 -3.68
C GLU A 65 -15.68 -26.89 -4.17
N ARG A 66 -16.24 -25.68 -4.08
CA ARG A 66 -17.60 -25.32 -4.49
C ARG A 66 -17.67 -24.66 -5.87
N LEU A 67 -16.54 -24.54 -6.55
CA LEU A 67 -16.44 -23.90 -7.88
C LEU A 67 -15.94 -24.90 -8.94
N PRO A 68 -16.72 -25.96 -9.24
CA PRO A 68 -16.28 -27.07 -10.09
C PRO A 68 -16.03 -26.67 -11.56
N ARG A 69 -16.50 -25.51 -11.98
CA ARG A 69 -16.31 -24.98 -13.34
C ARG A 69 -15.08 -24.07 -13.45
N LEU A 70 -14.47 -23.66 -12.32
CA LEU A 70 -13.35 -22.75 -12.31
C LEU A 70 -12.09 -23.40 -12.90
N LYS A 71 -11.46 -22.73 -13.87
CA LYS A 71 -10.28 -23.18 -14.59
C LYS A 71 -9.09 -22.23 -14.44
N LEU A 72 -9.37 -20.95 -14.19
CA LEU A 72 -8.36 -19.89 -14.21
C LEU A 72 -8.60 -18.86 -13.12
N ILE A 73 -7.54 -18.49 -12.40
CA ILE A 73 -7.49 -17.30 -11.55
C ILE A 73 -6.41 -16.38 -12.08
N SER A 74 -6.79 -15.17 -12.47
CA SER A 74 -5.87 -14.11 -12.86
C SER A 74 -5.71 -13.12 -11.71
N GLN A 75 -4.51 -13.08 -11.12
CA GLN A 75 -4.16 -12.20 -10.01
C GLN A 75 -3.06 -11.23 -10.43
N ARG A 76 -3.23 -9.96 -10.13
CA ARG A 76 -2.17 -8.98 -10.31
C ARG A 76 -1.27 -8.91 -9.08
N SER A 77 0.05 -9.16 -9.24
CA SER A 77 1.05 -9.08 -8.17
C SER A 77 1.00 -10.29 -7.21
N VAL A 78 1.28 -10.08 -5.91
CA VAL A 78 1.35 -11.13 -4.89
C VAL A 78 -0.01 -11.80 -4.62
N PHE A 79 0.00 -13.05 -4.17
CA PHE A 79 -1.21 -13.84 -3.95
C PHE A 79 -1.25 -14.62 -2.61
N PRO A 80 -0.88 -14.02 -1.46
CA PRO A 80 -0.90 -14.73 -0.17
C PRO A 80 -2.31 -15.12 0.29
N HIS A 81 -3.33 -14.51 -0.31
CA HIS A 81 -4.75 -14.76 -0.05
C HIS A 81 -5.32 -15.92 -0.88
N ILE A 82 -4.55 -16.51 -1.80
CA ILE A 82 -4.95 -17.65 -2.64
C ILE A 82 -4.28 -18.91 -2.13
N ASP A 83 -5.04 -19.99 -2.02
CA ASP A 83 -4.56 -21.33 -1.70
C ASP A 83 -4.07 -22.01 -2.98
N VAL A 84 -2.75 -22.00 -3.20
CA VAL A 84 -2.11 -22.51 -4.41
C VAL A 84 -2.23 -24.03 -4.47
N ASP A 85 -2.10 -24.70 -3.33
CA ASP A 85 -2.18 -26.16 -3.26
C ASP A 85 -3.59 -26.63 -3.61
N ALA A 86 -4.62 -25.99 -3.06
CA ALA A 86 -6.00 -26.27 -3.40
C ALA A 86 -6.31 -25.96 -4.88
N CYS A 87 -5.76 -24.88 -5.45
CA CYS A 87 -5.87 -24.62 -6.89
C CYS A 87 -5.30 -25.77 -7.71
N THR A 88 -4.10 -26.26 -7.34
CA THR A 88 -3.43 -27.36 -8.03
C THR A 88 -4.24 -28.65 -7.95
N GLN A 89 -4.77 -28.99 -6.77
CA GLN A 89 -5.61 -30.18 -6.55
C GLN A 89 -6.89 -30.15 -7.40
N GLN A 90 -7.44 -28.97 -7.65
CA GLN A 90 -8.67 -28.78 -8.43
C GLN A 90 -8.42 -28.49 -9.92
N GLY A 91 -7.16 -28.52 -10.37
CA GLY A 91 -6.80 -28.23 -11.76
C GLY A 91 -7.02 -26.77 -12.17
N VAL A 92 -7.06 -25.84 -11.21
CA VAL A 92 -7.23 -24.40 -11.46
C VAL A 92 -5.88 -23.76 -11.69
N VAL A 93 -5.69 -23.14 -12.86
CA VAL A 93 -4.47 -22.41 -13.20
C VAL A 93 -4.45 -21.07 -12.50
N LEU A 94 -3.42 -20.78 -11.69
CA LEU A 94 -3.18 -19.47 -11.10
C LEU A 94 -2.14 -18.69 -11.92
N CYS A 95 -2.56 -17.59 -12.53
CA CYS A 95 -1.67 -16.66 -13.23
C CYS A 95 -1.40 -15.42 -12.38
N SER A 96 -0.12 -15.05 -12.27
CA SER A 96 0.30 -13.84 -11.58
C SER A 96 1.48 -13.18 -12.30
N ASN A 97 1.52 -11.85 -12.28
CA ASN A 97 2.61 -11.05 -12.86
C ASN A 97 3.59 -10.53 -11.81
N GLN A 98 4.00 -11.35 -10.84
CA GLN A 98 4.95 -10.95 -9.78
C GLN A 98 6.31 -10.46 -10.30
N THR A 99 6.69 -10.84 -11.50
CA THR A 99 7.98 -10.56 -12.12
C THR A 99 8.12 -9.15 -12.70
N PHE A 100 7.12 -8.28 -12.55
CA PHE A 100 7.24 -6.90 -13.03
C PHE A 100 8.44 -6.21 -12.38
N SER A 101 9.45 -5.90 -13.20
CA SER A 101 10.72 -5.30 -12.76
C SER A 101 10.58 -3.83 -12.39
N ARG A 102 9.54 -3.15 -12.86
CA ARG A 102 9.33 -1.72 -12.66
C ARG A 102 8.70 -1.41 -11.30
N PRO A 103 9.10 -0.31 -10.61
CA PRO A 103 8.44 0.15 -9.41
C PRO A 103 7.01 0.64 -9.71
N SER A 104 6.14 0.65 -8.71
CA SER A 104 4.84 1.33 -8.79
C SER A 104 5.05 2.83 -8.60
N TYR A 105 5.25 3.56 -9.68
CA TYR A 105 5.36 5.02 -9.63
C TYR A 105 4.11 5.67 -9.05
N ALA A 106 2.91 5.22 -9.41
CA ALA A 106 1.67 5.73 -8.85
C ALA A 106 1.62 5.67 -7.31
N THR A 107 2.16 4.60 -6.69
CA THR A 107 2.26 4.53 -5.22
C THR A 107 3.30 5.51 -4.68
N ALA A 108 4.43 5.68 -5.35
CA ALA A 108 5.46 6.63 -4.94
C ALA A 108 4.96 8.09 -5.07
N GLU A 109 4.25 8.40 -6.15
CA GLU A 109 3.62 9.70 -6.39
C GLU A 109 2.56 10.01 -5.33
N LEU A 110 1.67 9.05 -5.02
CA LEU A 110 0.70 9.21 -3.94
C LEU A 110 1.39 9.45 -2.60
N THR A 111 2.44 8.69 -2.29
CA THR A 111 3.23 8.90 -1.05
C THR A 111 3.76 10.32 -0.99
N TRP A 112 4.35 10.79 -2.10
CA TRP A 112 4.92 12.12 -2.17
C TRP A 112 3.87 13.22 -2.11
N GLY A 113 2.74 13.02 -2.80
CA GLY A 113 1.58 13.92 -2.72
C GLY A 113 1.05 14.07 -1.29
N LEU A 114 0.95 12.97 -0.52
CA LEU A 114 0.55 13.00 0.89
C LEU A 114 1.56 13.73 1.78
N ILE A 115 2.87 13.53 1.54
CA ILE A 115 3.91 14.27 2.27
C ILE A 115 3.78 15.77 2.03
N ILE A 116 3.66 16.20 0.78
CA ILE A 116 3.52 17.61 0.43
C ILE A 116 2.20 18.17 1.00
N ALA A 117 1.09 17.46 0.83
CA ALA A 117 -0.22 17.90 1.30
C ALA A 117 -0.24 18.12 2.82
N ALA A 118 0.35 17.19 3.59
CA ALA A 118 0.43 17.31 5.05
C ALA A 118 1.40 18.41 5.49
N MET A 119 2.62 18.44 4.91
CA MET A 119 3.64 19.39 5.34
C MET A 119 3.32 20.84 4.92
N ARG A 120 2.54 21.04 3.88
CA ARG A 120 2.15 22.37 3.39
C ARG A 120 0.70 22.73 3.75
N ASP A 121 0.05 21.92 4.61
CA ASP A 121 -1.33 22.14 5.09
C ASP A 121 -2.36 22.34 3.97
N ILE A 122 -2.14 21.71 2.79
CA ILE A 122 -2.98 21.93 1.61
C ILE A 122 -4.47 21.65 1.89
N PRO A 123 -4.87 20.53 2.56
CA PRO A 123 -6.28 20.29 2.85
C PRO A 123 -6.90 21.39 3.72
N MET A 124 -6.19 21.84 4.77
CA MET A 124 -6.65 22.90 5.66
C MET A 124 -6.81 24.23 4.92
N GLN A 125 -5.85 24.57 4.05
CA GLN A 125 -5.94 25.78 3.22
C GLN A 125 -7.15 25.73 2.27
N MET A 126 -7.40 24.56 1.66
CA MET A 126 -8.57 24.35 0.80
C MET A 126 -9.88 24.55 1.56
N GLU A 127 -10.00 23.97 2.76
CA GLU A 127 -11.20 24.13 3.59
C GLU A 127 -11.39 25.59 4.05
N SER A 128 -10.30 26.29 4.39
CA SER A 128 -10.34 27.74 4.72
C SER A 128 -10.88 28.58 3.56
N LEU A 129 -10.40 28.34 2.34
CA LEU A 129 -10.88 29.03 1.13
C LEU A 129 -12.35 28.73 0.84
N LYS A 130 -12.79 27.47 0.94
CA LYS A 130 -14.20 27.11 0.78
C LYS A 130 -15.11 27.78 1.81
N ALA A 131 -14.60 28.02 3.02
CA ALA A 131 -15.30 28.74 4.07
C ALA A 131 -15.27 30.28 3.89
N GLY A 132 -14.79 30.78 2.75
CA GLY A 132 -14.69 32.21 2.47
C GLY A 132 -13.57 32.92 3.26
N LYS A 133 -12.66 32.18 3.87
CA LYS A 133 -11.48 32.72 4.57
C LYS A 133 -10.27 32.61 3.65
N TRP A 134 -9.32 33.54 3.85
CA TRP A 134 -8.06 33.53 3.11
C TRP A 134 -7.10 32.51 3.72
N GLN A 135 -5.85 32.83 3.83
CA GLN A 135 -4.77 31.94 4.29
C GLN A 135 -4.95 31.55 5.78
N ALA A 136 -4.91 30.25 6.09
CA ALA A 136 -5.04 29.72 7.45
C ALA A 136 -3.70 29.31 8.09
N GLY A 137 -2.58 29.39 7.34
CA GLY A 137 -1.25 29.03 7.81
C GLY A 137 -0.25 29.03 6.67
N VAL A 138 1.00 28.68 6.96
CA VAL A 138 2.10 28.66 5.97
C VAL A 138 2.69 27.27 5.75
N GLY A 139 2.34 26.31 6.61
CA GLY A 139 2.91 24.96 6.61
C GLY A 139 4.43 24.94 6.85
N SER A 140 5.05 23.81 6.63
CA SER A 140 6.50 23.58 6.81
C SER A 140 7.18 23.21 5.51
N THR A 141 8.40 23.73 5.29
CA THR A 141 9.23 23.34 4.15
C THR A 141 9.86 21.96 4.39
N LEU A 142 10.09 21.21 3.30
CA LEU A 142 10.72 19.89 3.33
C LEU A 142 12.26 19.98 3.30
N ARG A 143 12.82 21.00 2.65
CA ARG A 143 14.27 21.17 2.50
C ARG A 143 14.99 21.15 3.85
N GLY A 144 16.04 20.35 3.93
CA GLY A 144 16.86 20.18 5.14
C GLY A 144 16.29 19.24 6.19
N LYS A 145 15.02 18.82 6.09
CA LYS A 145 14.40 17.81 6.97
C LYS A 145 14.85 16.41 6.62
N THR A 146 14.71 15.48 7.55
CA THR A 146 15.05 14.06 7.38
C THR A 146 13.84 13.26 6.93
N LEU A 147 13.96 12.60 5.76
CA LEU A 147 13.00 11.61 5.26
C LEU A 147 13.48 10.21 5.64
N GLY A 148 12.83 9.60 6.61
CA GLY A 148 13.01 8.21 7.00
C GLY A 148 12.27 7.26 6.05
N ILE A 149 12.98 6.37 5.40
CA ILE A 149 12.44 5.33 4.52
C ILE A 149 12.51 3.99 5.25
N PHE A 150 11.37 3.52 5.75
CA PHE A 150 11.29 2.20 6.36
C PHE A 150 10.95 1.16 5.29
N GLY A 151 11.98 0.44 4.84
CA GLY A 151 11.90 -0.50 3.74
C GLY A 151 12.39 0.08 2.41
N TYR A 152 13.64 -0.24 2.05
CA TYR A 152 14.28 0.24 0.82
C TYR A 152 14.15 -0.78 -0.30
N GLY A 153 12.89 -0.97 -0.76
CA GLY A 153 12.54 -1.76 -1.93
C GLY A 153 12.33 -0.90 -3.18
N LYS A 154 11.63 -1.45 -4.19
CA LYS A 154 11.37 -0.76 -5.47
C LYS A 154 10.68 0.60 -5.28
N ILE A 155 9.67 0.69 -4.42
CA ILE A 155 8.91 1.93 -4.16
C ILE A 155 9.70 2.87 -3.25
N GLY A 156 10.26 2.34 -2.13
CA GLY A 156 11.04 3.13 -1.19
C GLY A 156 12.23 3.84 -1.83
N ALA A 157 12.90 3.20 -2.80
CA ALA A 157 13.99 3.80 -3.55
C ALA A 157 13.52 5.00 -4.41
N VAL A 158 12.34 4.90 -5.05
CA VAL A 158 11.77 6.02 -5.83
C VAL A 158 11.42 7.19 -4.92
N VAL A 159 10.76 6.92 -3.79
CA VAL A 159 10.39 7.96 -2.81
C VAL A 159 11.63 8.62 -2.20
N ALA A 160 12.69 7.86 -1.93
CA ALA A 160 13.99 8.39 -1.50
C ALA A 160 14.58 9.35 -2.54
N GLY A 161 14.49 9.00 -3.84
CA GLY A 161 14.91 9.86 -4.94
C GLY A 161 14.14 11.19 -4.99
N TYR A 162 12.82 11.15 -4.75
CA TYR A 162 12.00 12.37 -4.64
C TYR A 162 12.44 13.22 -3.45
N GLY A 163 12.66 12.60 -2.28
CA GLY A 163 13.18 13.31 -1.10
C GLY A 163 14.50 14.03 -1.36
N LYS A 164 15.44 13.36 -2.04
CA LYS A 164 16.72 13.96 -2.45
C LYS A 164 16.51 15.16 -3.39
N ALA A 165 15.60 15.05 -4.36
CA ALA A 165 15.28 16.14 -5.29
C ALA A 165 14.68 17.36 -4.58
N PHE A 166 13.94 17.16 -3.48
CA PHE A 166 13.41 18.23 -2.64
C PHE A 166 14.41 18.73 -1.59
N GLY A 167 15.65 18.26 -1.61
CA GLY A 167 16.70 18.70 -0.70
C GLY A 167 16.56 18.17 0.74
N MET A 168 15.86 17.05 0.92
CA MET A 168 15.80 16.35 2.20
C MET A 168 17.03 15.47 2.42
N LYS A 169 17.35 15.22 3.70
CA LYS A 169 18.28 14.17 4.10
C LYS A 169 17.51 12.84 4.09
N VAL A 170 17.96 11.86 3.31
CA VAL A 170 17.32 10.54 3.27
C VAL A 170 18.02 9.61 4.24
N LEU A 171 17.25 9.06 5.19
CA LEU A 171 17.68 8.09 6.18
C LEU A 171 16.92 6.78 5.97
N VAL A 172 17.63 5.67 5.79
CA VAL A 172 17.02 4.38 5.47
C VAL A 172 17.12 3.43 6.66
N TRP A 173 16.02 2.73 6.95
CA TRP A 173 15.98 1.56 7.81
C TRP A 173 15.37 0.39 7.06
N SER A 174 16.09 -0.72 6.92
CA SER A 174 15.67 -1.86 6.14
C SER A 174 16.50 -3.11 6.50
N ARG A 175 16.26 -4.23 5.81
CA ARG A 175 17.11 -5.43 5.92
C ARG A 175 18.49 -5.16 5.32
N ASP A 176 19.51 -5.90 5.77
CA ASP A 176 20.92 -5.67 5.43
C ASP A 176 21.19 -5.54 3.92
N ALA A 177 20.65 -6.46 3.10
CA ALA A 177 20.81 -6.37 1.65
C ALA A 177 20.24 -5.08 1.05
N SER A 178 19.12 -4.58 1.61
CA SER A 178 18.51 -3.32 1.16
C SER A 178 19.24 -2.11 1.72
N GLN A 179 19.85 -2.21 2.90
CA GLN A 179 20.73 -1.17 3.45
C GLN A 179 21.99 -1.00 2.60
N ALA A 180 22.62 -2.11 2.18
CA ALA A 180 23.77 -2.06 1.29
C ALA A 180 23.42 -1.35 -0.03
N LYS A 181 22.25 -1.66 -0.60
CA LYS A 181 21.74 -0.95 -1.80
C LYS A 181 21.53 0.54 -1.52
N ALA A 182 20.95 0.92 -0.39
CA ALA A 182 20.71 2.32 -0.04
C ALA A 182 22.02 3.11 0.07
N ARG A 183 23.05 2.52 0.67
CA ARG A 183 24.40 3.13 0.72
C ARG A 183 25.01 3.30 -0.67
N ALA A 184 24.88 2.30 -1.55
CA ALA A 184 25.35 2.37 -2.93
C ALA A 184 24.62 3.47 -3.74
N ASP A 185 23.33 3.71 -3.45
CA ASP A 185 22.53 4.77 -4.05
C ASP A 185 22.82 6.17 -3.39
N GLY A 186 23.76 6.25 -2.45
CA GLY A 186 24.20 7.49 -1.80
C GLY A 186 23.27 7.99 -0.69
N HIS A 187 22.52 7.09 -0.03
CA HIS A 187 21.66 7.42 1.10
C HIS A 187 22.27 6.97 2.43
N ALA A 188 21.99 7.74 3.49
CA ALA A 188 22.36 7.35 4.84
C ALA A 188 21.49 6.16 5.31
N VAL A 189 22.08 5.31 6.13
CA VAL A 189 21.42 4.21 6.81
C VAL A 189 21.51 4.46 8.31
N ALA A 190 20.37 4.34 9.01
CA ALA A 190 20.32 4.54 10.45
C ALA A 190 21.16 3.49 11.18
N GLY A 191 21.87 3.92 12.23
CA GLY A 191 22.70 3.06 13.05
C GLY A 191 21.90 2.07 13.91
N SER A 192 20.67 2.44 14.25
CA SER A 192 19.73 1.58 14.95
C SER A 192 18.30 1.93 14.54
N ARG A 193 17.36 1.07 14.93
CA ARG A 193 15.93 1.32 14.74
C ARG A 193 15.47 2.56 15.51
N GLU A 194 15.96 2.72 16.72
CA GLU A 194 15.66 3.85 17.58
C GLU A 194 16.13 5.15 16.92
N ALA A 195 17.38 5.21 16.48
CA ALA A 195 17.95 6.36 15.78
C ALA A 195 17.14 6.72 14.51
N PHE A 196 16.64 5.70 13.78
CA PHE A 196 15.78 5.94 12.62
C PHE A 196 14.52 6.74 12.97
N PHE A 197 13.83 6.37 14.06
CA PHE A 197 12.61 7.08 14.47
C PHE A 197 12.91 8.42 15.14
N ASP A 198 13.99 8.52 15.94
CA ASP A 198 14.39 9.75 16.63
C ASP A 198 14.78 10.86 15.64
N GLU A 199 15.51 10.52 14.56
CA GLU A 199 16.07 11.49 13.63
C GLU A 199 15.10 11.92 12.52
N SER A 200 14.07 11.11 12.23
CA SER A 200 13.16 11.36 11.11
C SER A 200 12.16 12.48 11.39
N ASP A 201 12.04 13.41 10.46
CA ASP A 201 10.95 14.40 10.41
C ASP A 201 9.72 13.87 9.64
N VAL A 202 9.95 12.97 8.69
CA VAL A 202 8.92 12.23 7.96
C VAL A 202 9.31 10.77 7.94
N VAL A 203 8.44 9.88 8.38
CA VAL A 203 8.61 8.41 8.26
C VAL A 203 7.67 7.88 7.21
N SER A 204 8.20 7.24 6.17
CA SER A 204 7.44 6.64 5.09
C SER A 204 7.63 5.11 5.06
N LEU A 205 6.51 4.37 5.13
CA LEU A 205 6.51 2.92 5.24
C LEU A 205 6.39 2.26 3.86
N HIS A 206 7.40 1.42 3.50
CA HIS A 206 7.49 0.73 2.22
C HIS A 206 7.79 -0.77 2.39
N LEU A 207 7.08 -1.38 3.32
CA LEU A 207 7.22 -2.80 3.65
C LEU A 207 6.10 -3.63 3.03
N ARG A 208 6.41 -4.88 2.68
CA ARG A 208 5.39 -5.88 2.37
C ARG A 208 4.77 -6.36 3.68
N LEU A 209 3.45 -6.53 3.72
CA LEU A 209 2.78 -7.16 4.85
C LEU A 209 2.95 -8.68 4.76
N ILE A 210 3.64 -9.23 5.72
CA ILE A 210 3.78 -10.67 6.02
C ILE A 210 3.69 -10.81 7.55
N ASP A 211 3.62 -12.02 8.07
CA ASP A 211 3.49 -12.23 9.52
C ASP A 211 4.64 -11.56 10.31
N ALA A 212 5.87 -11.64 9.80
CA ALA A 212 7.05 -10.99 10.41
C ALA A 212 7.03 -9.44 10.37
N THR A 213 6.16 -8.83 9.58
CA THR A 213 6.05 -7.36 9.47
C THR A 213 4.71 -6.82 9.98
N ARG A 214 3.82 -7.69 10.44
CA ARG A 214 2.57 -7.29 11.08
C ARG A 214 2.85 -6.59 12.40
N GLY A 215 2.34 -5.36 12.58
CA GLY A 215 2.60 -4.55 13.76
C GLY A 215 4.07 -4.15 13.95
N ILE A 216 4.88 -4.22 12.88
CA ILE A 216 6.32 -3.94 12.97
C ILE A 216 6.62 -2.51 13.44
N VAL A 217 5.75 -1.54 13.17
CA VAL A 217 5.84 -0.20 13.74
C VAL A 217 5.02 -0.17 15.01
N THR A 218 5.71 -0.10 16.14
CA THR A 218 5.13 -0.23 17.48
C THR A 218 4.73 1.13 18.06
N ARG A 219 3.98 1.10 19.17
CA ARG A 219 3.70 2.28 19.99
C ARG A 219 4.99 2.94 20.47
N ALA A 220 6.00 2.15 20.86
CA ALA A 220 7.30 2.64 21.32
C ALA A 220 8.02 3.40 20.21
N ASP A 221 7.99 2.90 18.97
CA ASP A 221 8.59 3.59 17.81
C ASP A 221 7.94 4.96 17.57
N LEU A 222 6.60 5.01 17.57
CA LEU A 222 5.87 6.26 17.37
C LEU A 222 6.11 7.26 18.52
N ALA A 223 6.29 6.77 19.75
CA ALA A 223 6.61 7.62 20.91
C ALA A 223 8.02 8.23 20.85
N ARG A 224 8.94 7.62 20.11
CA ARG A 224 10.31 8.16 19.88
C ARG A 224 10.32 9.29 18.87
N MET A 225 9.40 9.29 17.91
CA MET A 225 9.38 10.32 16.85
C MET A 225 9.29 11.73 17.43
N LYS A 226 9.82 12.69 16.71
CA LYS A 226 9.66 14.11 17.05
C LYS A 226 8.15 14.45 17.15
N PRO A 227 7.73 15.34 18.04
CA PRO A 227 6.31 15.72 18.17
C PRO A 227 5.68 16.18 16.86
N THR A 228 6.46 16.86 16.02
CA THR A 228 6.03 17.39 14.70
C THR A 228 6.30 16.43 13.53
N ALA A 229 6.79 15.20 13.80
CA ALA A 229 7.10 14.28 12.74
C ALA A 229 5.83 13.72 12.07
N LEU A 230 5.88 13.53 10.76
CA LEU A 230 4.82 12.96 9.96
C LEU A 230 5.04 11.46 9.72
N VAL A 231 3.97 10.65 9.84
CA VAL A 231 3.95 9.25 9.39
C VAL A 231 3.12 9.13 8.13
N VAL A 232 3.69 8.53 7.09
CA VAL A 232 3.01 8.23 5.83
C VAL A 232 3.05 6.73 5.56
N ASN A 233 1.87 6.14 5.39
CA ASN A 233 1.72 4.72 5.12
C ASN A 233 0.83 4.48 3.90
N THR A 234 1.44 4.29 2.75
CA THR A 234 0.78 3.88 1.49
C THR A 234 0.91 2.38 1.24
N SER A 235 1.41 1.63 2.23
CA SER A 235 1.55 0.17 2.16
C SER A 235 0.32 -0.55 2.72
N ARG A 236 0.32 -0.94 3.99
CA ARG A 236 -0.78 -1.65 4.66
C ARG A 236 -0.95 -1.12 6.08
N ALA A 237 -2.20 -0.86 6.49
CA ALA A 237 -2.51 -0.33 7.82
C ALA A 237 -1.95 -1.20 8.95
N THR A 238 -2.02 -2.51 8.80
CA THR A 238 -1.57 -3.51 9.79
C THR A 238 -0.04 -3.66 9.92
N LEU A 239 0.75 -2.85 9.21
CA LEU A 239 2.19 -2.67 9.51
C LEU A 239 2.39 -1.88 10.79
N ILE A 240 1.40 -1.10 11.20
CA ILE A 240 1.41 -0.38 12.47
C ILE A 240 0.64 -1.22 13.50
N GLU A 241 1.17 -1.32 14.69
CA GLU A 241 0.54 -1.99 15.83
C GLU A 241 -0.88 -1.46 16.04
N PRO A 242 -1.90 -2.33 16.25
CA PRO A 242 -3.27 -1.89 16.45
C PRO A 242 -3.39 -0.84 17.56
N GLY A 243 -4.05 0.27 17.26
CA GLY A 243 -4.26 1.38 18.19
C GLY A 243 -3.05 2.29 18.44
N ALA A 244 -1.83 1.92 18.02
CA ALA A 244 -0.63 2.71 18.29
C ALA A 244 -0.68 4.11 17.64
N LEU A 245 -1.07 4.20 16.37
CA LEU A 245 -1.18 5.48 15.67
C LEU A 245 -2.26 6.38 16.30
N VAL A 246 -3.42 5.82 16.62
CA VAL A 246 -4.50 6.57 17.28
C VAL A 246 -4.05 7.10 18.65
N ALA A 247 -3.32 6.29 19.41
CA ALA A 247 -2.78 6.73 20.70
C ALA A 247 -1.74 7.85 20.54
N ALA A 248 -0.85 7.76 19.55
CA ALA A 248 0.14 8.80 19.26
C ALA A 248 -0.54 10.13 18.85
N LEU A 249 -1.54 10.09 17.98
CA LEU A 249 -2.30 11.28 17.56
C LEU A 249 -3.04 11.92 18.74
N ARG A 250 -3.70 11.12 19.60
CA ARG A 250 -4.39 11.62 20.80
C ARG A 250 -3.43 12.26 21.82
N ALA A 251 -2.18 11.83 21.84
CA ALA A 251 -1.12 12.43 22.64
C ALA A 251 -0.49 13.68 21.99
N GLY A 252 -1.05 14.19 20.89
CA GLY A 252 -0.56 15.37 20.17
C GLY A 252 0.73 15.12 19.37
N ARG A 253 1.04 13.84 19.05
CA ARG A 253 2.21 13.47 18.26
C ARG A 253 1.82 13.20 16.81
N ASN A 254 2.80 13.28 15.92
CA ASN A 254 2.64 13.01 14.48
C ASN A 254 1.59 13.92 13.79
N LEU A 255 1.38 15.10 14.36
CA LEU A 255 0.64 16.17 13.72
C LEU A 255 1.61 17.03 12.91
N PRO A 256 1.22 17.50 11.71
CA PRO A 256 2.04 18.48 10.99
C PRO A 256 2.26 19.70 11.90
N PRO A 257 3.42 20.36 11.81
CA PRO A 257 3.66 21.59 12.56
C PRO A 257 2.60 22.64 12.14
N GLN A 258 1.98 23.25 13.13
CA GLN A 258 1.03 24.35 12.92
C GLN A 258 1.76 25.62 12.56
#